data_1301898260a370baf09c3612661592c6
#
_entry.id   1301898260a370baf09c3612661592c6
#
_cell.length_a   1.000
_cell.length_b   1.000
_cell.length_c   1.000
_cell.angle_alpha   90.00
_cell.angle_beta   90.00
_cell.angle_gamma   90.00
#
_symmetry.space_group_name_H-M   'P 1'
#
loop_
_entity.id
_entity.type
_entity.pdbx_description
1 polymer ?
#
loop_
_entity_poly.entity_id
_entity_poly.type
_entity_poly.pdbx_seq_one_letter_code
_entity_poly.pdbx_strand_id
1 'polypeptide(L)'
;CHNLIPYSFFVRFGAGYDRVYLAACTESGIIVATTPAGVRLPMATAALTHILVLSTRFVFKSECANNGRWDEAQSAAQAGLGLTGRTIGFLGFGSIGKDLYSLIKPFDMRHLVFDPYLDEVTGRRYDIEQVDLETLLSASDIVVILCALTEETHHLIGARELEQMKPSAYLVNVARGAIIDQIALAGALAEKQIQGAGL
;
A
#
# COMPACT_ATOMS: atom_id res chain seq x y z
N CYS A 1 9.56 10.67 25.64
CA CYS A 1 8.61 10.71 26.79
C CYS A 1 9.23 11.32 28.05
N HIS A 2 10.57 11.39 28.23
CA HIS A 2 11.24 11.85 29.48
C HIS A 2 10.87 13.28 29.94
N ASN A 3 10.28 14.11 29.10
CA ASN A 3 9.88 15.49 29.44
C ASN A 3 8.37 15.66 29.63
N LEU A 4 7.59 14.57 29.62
CA LEU A 4 6.15 14.63 29.86
C LEU A 4 5.83 14.50 31.34
N ILE A 5 4.82 15.25 31.80
CA ILE A 5 4.34 15.21 33.17
C ILE A 5 3.65 13.85 33.40
N PRO A 6 3.92 13.14 34.54
CA PRO A 6 3.21 11.91 34.89
C PRO A 6 1.69 12.11 34.83
N TYR A 7 0.98 11.05 34.42
CA TYR A 7 -0.49 11.04 34.25
C TYR A 7 -1.00 11.98 33.14
N SER A 8 -0.14 12.33 32.18
CA SER A 8 -0.51 13.13 31.00
C SER A 8 -1.16 12.25 29.92
N PHE A 9 -1.93 12.90 29.06
CA PHE A 9 -2.40 12.33 27.80
C PHE A 9 -1.45 12.68 26.66
N PHE A 10 -1.04 11.65 25.87
CA PHE A 10 -0.36 11.82 24.62
C PHE A 10 -1.26 11.34 23.49
N VAL A 11 -1.78 12.27 22.69
CA VAL A 11 -2.63 11.93 21.54
C VAL A 11 -1.79 12.03 20.27
N ARG A 12 -1.64 10.91 19.57
CA ARG A 12 -0.96 10.84 18.28
C ARG A 12 -1.98 10.94 17.15
N PHE A 13 -1.80 11.91 16.28
CA PHE A 13 -2.59 12.02 15.05
C PHE A 13 -2.22 10.87 14.09
N GLY A 14 -3.17 10.00 13.76
CA GLY A 14 -3.02 8.83 12.90
C GLY A 14 -3.18 7.49 13.64
N ALA A 15 -3.04 6.40 12.92
CA ALA A 15 -3.23 5.04 13.44
C ALA A 15 -1.94 4.41 13.99
N GLY A 16 -0.81 4.62 13.29
CA GLY A 16 0.44 3.95 13.65
C GLY A 16 1.12 4.57 14.87
N TYR A 17 1.62 3.75 15.78
CA TYR A 17 2.32 4.16 17.01
C TYR A 17 3.73 3.54 17.13
N ASP A 18 4.25 3.01 16.07
CA ASP A 18 5.57 2.38 15.95
C ASP A 18 6.75 3.27 16.42
N ARG A 19 6.56 4.60 16.41
CA ARG A 19 7.54 5.57 16.91
C ARG A 19 7.29 6.03 18.35
N VAL A 20 6.31 5.45 19.04
CA VAL A 20 6.01 5.75 20.45
C VAL A 20 6.56 4.63 21.31
N TYR A 21 7.47 4.96 22.22
CA TYR A 21 8.02 3.99 23.15
C TYR A 21 7.01 3.72 24.28
N LEU A 22 6.09 2.78 24.03
CA LEU A 22 4.95 2.50 24.92
C LEU A 22 5.37 2.09 26.32
N ALA A 23 6.47 1.32 26.47
CA ALA A 23 6.97 0.90 27.76
C ALA A 23 7.29 2.11 28.66
N ALA A 24 8.04 3.09 28.13
CA ALA A 24 8.35 4.32 28.86
C ALA A 24 7.09 5.16 29.18
N CYS A 25 6.10 5.15 28.30
CA CYS A 25 4.82 5.81 28.57
C CYS A 25 4.09 5.13 29.74
N THR A 26 4.04 3.79 29.75
CA THR A 26 3.43 3.01 30.82
C THR A 26 4.14 3.22 32.15
N GLU A 27 5.47 3.14 32.18
CA GLU A 27 6.29 3.40 33.37
C GLU A 27 6.08 4.82 33.94
N SER A 28 5.81 5.78 33.07
CA SER A 28 5.55 7.17 33.44
C SER A 28 4.07 7.48 33.72
N GLY A 29 3.19 6.51 33.66
CA GLY A 29 1.73 6.69 33.82
C GLY A 29 1.10 7.55 32.74
N ILE A 30 1.67 7.57 31.52
CA ILE A 30 1.19 8.38 30.38
C ILE A 30 0.24 7.52 29.54
N ILE A 31 -0.97 8.03 29.33
CA ILE A 31 -1.94 7.39 28.45
C ILE A 31 -1.66 7.81 27.00
N VAL A 32 -1.48 6.81 26.12
CA VAL A 32 -1.30 7.04 24.68
C VAL A 32 -2.59 6.72 23.93
N ALA A 33 -3.10 7.68 23.19
CA ALA A 33 -4.25 7.51 22.30
C ALA A 33 -3.86 7.79 20.84
N THR A 34 -4.58 7.18 19.91
CA THR A 34 -4.43 7.38 18.46
C THR A 34 -5.74 7.86 17.83
N THR A 35 -5.68 8.52 16.68
CA THR A 35 -6.86 9.04 15.97
C THR A 35 -6.96 8.39 14.56
N PRO A 36 -7.22 7.08 14.47
CA PRO A 36 -7.21 6.38 13.17
C PRO A 36 -8.30 6.86 12.21
N ALA A 37 -9.45 7.28 12.73
CA ALA A 37 -10.57 7.71 11.90
C ALA A 37 -10.25 8.93 11.02
N GLY A 38 -9.44 9.87 11.53
CA GLY A 38 -9.10 11.10 10.81
C GLY A 38 -8.17 10.90 9.60
N VAL A 39 -7.49 9.75 9.50
CA VAL A 39 -6.51 9.50 8.42
C VAL A 39 -6.94 8.42 7.44
N ARG A 40 -8.03 7.69 7.68
CA ARG A 40 -8.45 6.55 6.86
C ARG A 40 -8.65 6.94 5.40
N LEU A 41 -9.60 7.84 5.14
CA LEU A 41 -9.95 8.25 3.78
C LEU A 41 -8.80 8.99 3.07
N PRO A 42 -8.06 9.92 3.72
CA PRO A 42 -6.84 10.48 3.14
C PRO A 42 -5.81 9.43 2.69
N MET A 43 -5.57 8.38 3.49
CA MET A 43 -4.62 7.32 3.14
C MET A 43 -5.15 6.43 2.00
N ALA A 44 -6.45 6.10 2.01
CA ALA A 44 -7.07 5.39 0.89
C ALA A 44 -7.00 6.21 -0.41
N THR A 45 -7.20 7.52 -0.33
CA THR A 45 -7.06 8.45 -1.47
C THR A 45 -5.62 8.53 -1.96
N ALA A 46 -4.63 8.54 -1.06
CA ALA A 46 -3.22 8.50 -1.43
C ALA A 46 -2.87 7.21 -2.18
N ALA A 47 -3.34 6.05 -1.67
CA ALA A 47 -3.17 4.77 -2.37
C ALA A 47 -3.79 4.80 -3.77
N LEU A 48 -5.03 5.28 -3.90
CA LEU A 48 -5.69 5.43 -5.20
C LEU A 48 -4.90 6.36 -6.13
N THR A 49 -4.36 7.45 -5.61
CA THR A 49 -3.53 8.37 -6.40
C THR A 49 -2.31 7.65 -6.98
N HIS A 50 -1.56 6.88 -6.16
CA HIS A 50 -0.43 6.08 -6.65
C HIS A 50 -0.87 5.08 -7.72
N ILE A 51 -1.97 4.36 -7.50
CA ILE A 51 -2.53 3.42 -8.47
C ILE A 51 -2.79 4.11 -9.81
N LEU A 52 -3.49 5.24 -9.81
CA LEU A 52 -3.84 5.96 -11.05
C LEU A 52 -2.60 6.54 -11.75
N VAL A 53 -1.68 7.13 -10.99
CA VAL A 53 -0.45 7.71 -11.53
C VAL A 53 0.42 6.64 -12.21
N LEU A 54 0.59 5.49 -11.56
CA LEU A 54 1.40 4.39 -12.08
C LEU A 54 0.72 3.73 -13.29
N SER A 55 -0.54 3.32 -13.15
CA SER A 55 -1.26 2.60 -14.20
C SER A 55 -1.43 3.41 -15.49
N THR A 56 -1.57 4.71 -15.38
CA THR A 56 -1.67 5.62 -16.53
C THR A 56 -0.32 6.14 -17.01
N ARG A 57 0.80 5.82 -16.34
CA ARG A 57 2.13 6.37 -16.60
C ARG A 57 2.14 7.91 -16.63
N PHE A 58 1.33 8.51 -15.75
CA PHE A 58 1.05 9.95 -15.78
C PHE A 58 2.30 10.81 -15.68
N VAL A 59 3.23 10.50 -14.75
CA VAL A 59 4.46 11.27 -14.55
C VAL A 59 5.30 11.30 -15.83
N PHE A 60 5.54 10.13 -16.43
CA PHE A 60 6.31 10.04 -17.67
C PHE A 60 5.66 10.82 -18.83
N LYS A 61 4.34 10.69 -19.00
CA LYS A 61 3.60 11.43 -20.04
C LYS A 61 3.65 12.93 -19.81
N SER A 62 3.50 13.37 -18.57
CA SER A 62 3.59 14.79 -18.22
C SER A 62 4.98 15.36 -18.50
N GLU A 63 6.03 14.60 -18.17
CA GLU A 63 7.41 14.98 -18.47
C GLU A 63 7.65 15.07 -19.98
N CYS A 64 7.20 14.08 -20.75
CA CYS A 64 7.28 14.11 -22.22
C CYS A 64 6.57 15.33 -22.81
N ALA A 65 5.35 15.61 -22.36
CA ALA A 65 4.58 16.76 -22.84
C ALA A 65 5.29 18.09 -22.53
N ASN A 66 5.80 18.26 -21.32
CA ASN A 66 6.51 19.48 -20.91
C ASN A 66 7.82 19.70 -21.69
N ASN A 67 8.42 18.64 -22.22
CA ASN A 67 9.65 18.69 -23.03
C ASN A 67 9.40 18.59 -24.56
N GLY A 68 8.15 18.71 -25.01
CA GLY A 68 7.80 18.65 -26.45
C GLY A 68 7.92 17.25 -27.08
N ARG A 69 8.07 16.19 -26.28
CA ARG A 69 8.21 14.79 -26.74
C ARG A 69 6.83 14.11 -26.86
N TRP A 70 5.97 14.68 -27.69
CA TRP A 70 4.57 14.27 -27.80
C TRP A 70 4.39 12.83 -28.29
N ASP A 71 5.18 12.38 -29.27
CA ASP A 71 5.08 11.00 -29.79
C ASP A 71 5.42 9.94 -28.75
N GLU A 72 6.39 10.24 -27.86
CA GLU A 72 6.73 9.37 -26.73
C GLU A 72 5.59 9.32 -25.70
N ALA A 73 4.95 10.46 -25.40
CA ALA A 73 3.80 10.51 -24.52
C ALA A 73 2.62 9.70 -25.08
N GLN A 74 2.37 9.79 -26.38
CA GLN A 74 1.31 9.03 -27.07
C GLN A 74 1.59 7.52 -27.05
N SER A 75 2.82 7.11 -27.34
CA SER A 75 3.24 5.70 -27.25
C SER A 75 3.10 5.15 -25.83
N ALA A 76 3.48 5.95 -24.83
CA ALA A 76 3.32 5.58 -23.42
C ALA A 76 1.84 5.48 -23.00
N ALA A 77 0.95 6.26 -23.60
CA ALA A 77 -0.48 6.17 -23.33
C ALA A 77 -1.08 4.84 -23.83
N GLN A 78 -0.63 4.35 -24.99
CA GLN A 78 -1.06 3.05 -25.52
C GLN A 78 -0.54 1.87 -24.69
N ALA A 79 0.62 2.03 -24.03
CA ALA A 79 1.21 1.04 -23.15
C ALA A 79 0.71 1.14 -21.69
N GLY A 80 -0.19 2.08 -21.39
CA GLY A 80 -0.76 2.25 -20.06
C GLY A 80 -1.62 1.05 -19.64
N LEU A 81 -1.57 0.71 -18.35
CA LEU A 81 -2.39 -0.34 -17.76
C LEU A 81 -3.79 0.21 -17.50
N GLY A 82 -4.80 -0.21 -18.24
CA GLY A 82 -6.20 0.04 -17.85
C GLY A 82 -6.53 -0.75 -16.57
N LEU A 83 -7.43 -0.26 -15.73
CA LEU A 83 -7.76 -0.91 -14.46
C LEU A 83 -8.85 -1.97 -14.60
N THR A 84 -9.80 -1.79 -15.50
CA THR A 84 -10.91 -2.72 -15.71
C THR A 84 -10.44 -4.12 -16.07
N GLY A 85 -10.96 -5.12 -15.37
CA GLY A 85 -10.59 -6.52 -15.53
C GLY A 85 -9.22 -6.90 -14.98
N ARG A 86 -8.49 -5.97 -14.34
CA ARG A 86 -7.21 -6.24 -13.68
C ARG A 86 -7.40 -6.75 -12.26
N THR A 87 -6.36 -7.34 -11.73
CA THR A 87 -6.34 -7.86 -10.38
C THR A 87 -5.57 -6.91 -9.47
N ILE A 88 -6.19 -6.51 -8.37
CA ILE A 88 -5.54 -5.80 -7.28
C ILE A 88 -5.42 -6.70 -6.06
N GLY A 89 -4.21 -6.77 -5.48
CA GLY A 89 -3.91 -7.49 -4.25
C GLY A 89 -3.77 -6.52 -3.08
N PHE A 90 -4.54 -6.76 -2.02
CA PHE A 90 -4.46 -6.02 -0.77
C PHE A 90 -3.65 -6.82 0.25
N LEU A 91 -2.49 -6.32 0.63
CA LEU A 91 -1.71 -6.83 1.74
C LEU A 91 -2.16 -6.12 3.02
N GLY A 92 -3.14 -6.74 3.70
CA GLY A 92 -3.94 -6.15 4.78
C GLY A 92 -5.25 -5.53 4.30
N PHE A 93 -6.37 -5.89 4.96
CA PHE A 93 -7.72 -5.40 4.61
C PHE A 93 -8.45 -4.79 5.82
N GLY A 94 -7.73 -3.93 6.56
CA GLY A 94 -8.27 -3.12 7.65
C GLY A 94 -9.17 -1.98 7.18
N SER A 95 -9.31 -0.95 8.01
CA SER A 95 -10.20 0.19 7.70
C SER A 95 -9.79 0.94 6.44
N ILE A 96 -8.48 1.14 6.20
CA ILE A 96 -7.98 1.81 4.99
C ILE A 96 -8.23 0.94 3.75
N GLY A 97 -8.02 -0.37 3.85
CA GLY A 97 -8.31 -1.31 2.75
C GLY A 97 -9.78 -1.30 2.34
N LYS A 98 -10.70 -1.26 3.32
CA LYS A 98 -12.16 -1.14 3.09
C LYS A 98 -12.54 0.19 2.43
N ASP A 99 -11.90 1.28 2.83
CA ASP A 99 -12.11 2.59 2.21
C ASP A 99 -11.55 2.61 0.78
N LEU A 100 -10.34 2.08 0.56
CA LEU A 100 -9.76 1.97 -0.79
C LEU A 100 -10.62 1.08 -1.71
N TYR A 101 -11.08 -0.07 -1.21
CA TYR A 101 -12.01 -0.92 -1.95
C TYR A 101 -13.23 -0.14 -2.43
N SER A 102 -13.84 0.67 -1.55
CA SER A 102 -15.00 1.48 -1.91
C SER A 102 -14.72 2.51 -3.00
N LEU A 103 -13.50 3.08 -3.00
CA LEU A 103 -13.05 4.03 -4.02
C LEU A 103 -12.75 3.37 -5.37
N ILE A 104 -12.23 2.14 -5.38
CA ILE A 104 -11.83 1.45 -6.61
C ILE A 104 -12.90 0.51 -7.17
N LYS A 105 -13.92 0.18 -6.43
CA LYS A 105 -15.03 -0.69 -6.87
C LYS A 105 -15.59 -0.33 -8.25
N PRO A 106 -15.76 0.95 -8.63
CA PRO A 106 -16.26 1.35 -9.96
C PRO A 106 -15.32 0.98 -11.12
N PHE A 107 -14.07 0.60 -10.87
CA PHE A 107 -13.13 0.22 -11.93
C PHE A 107 -13.26 -1.23 -12.39
N ASP A 108 -14.16 -2.02 -11.79
CA ASP A 108 -14.43 -3.42 -12.15
C ASP A 108 -13.17 -4.28 -12.17
N MET A 109 -12.47 -4.30 -11.04
CA MET A 109 -11.24 -5.07 -10.81
C MET A 109 -11.56 -6.36 -10.03
N ARG A 110 -10.73 -7.39 -10.18
CA ARG A 110 -10.69 -8.54 -9.26
C ARG A 110 -9.91 -8.16 -8.01
N HIS A 111 -10.44 -8.47 -6.83
CA HIS A 111 -9.87 -8.09 -5.55
C HIS A 111 -9.37 -9.30 -4.78
N LEU A 112 -8.04 -9.44 -4.65
CA LEU A 112 -7.39 -10.43 -3.81
C LEU A 112 -6.98 -9.81 -2.48
N VAL A 113 -7.05 -10.57 -1.39
CA VAL A 113 -6.66 -10.12 -0.06
C VAL A 113 -5.80 -11.16 0.63
N PHE A 114 -4.65 -10.76 1.12
CA PHE A 114 -3.88 -11.47 2.12
C PHE A 114 -3.97 -10.71 3.43
N ASP A 115 -4.73 -11.25 4.38
CA ASP A 115 -4.87 -10.72 5.74
C ASP A 115 -5.19 -11.88 6.68
N PRO A 116 -4.25 -12.28 7.57
CA PRO A 116 -4.46 -13.38 8.52
C PRO A 116 -5.62 -13.15 9.50
N TYR A 117 -6.04 -11.91 9.66
CA TYR A 117 -7.09 -11.51 10.61
C TYR A 117 -8.43 -11.19 9.92
N LEU A 118 -8.55 -11.47 8.63
CA LEU A 118 -9.79 -11.26 7.90
C LEU A 118 -10.86 -12.24 8.35
N ASP A 119 -11.98 -11.70 8.83
CA ASP A 119 -13.15 -12.52 9.17
C ASP A 119 -14.01 -12.84 7.93
N GLU A 120 -14.69 -14.00 7.95
CA GLU A 120 -15.54 -14.46 6.84
C GLU A 120 -16.67 -13.48 6.50
N VAL A 121 -17.22 -12.78 7.48
CA VAL A 121 -18.32 -11.84 7.27
C VAL A 121 -17.83 -10.66 6.43
N THR A 122 -16.64 -10.15 6.74
CA THR A 122 -15.99 -9.11 5.94
C THR A 122 -15.71 -9.61 4.52
N GLY A 123 -15.16 -10.82 4.35
CA GLY A 123 -14.88 -11.41 3.04
C GLY A 123 -16.12 -11.44 2.13
N ARG A 124 -17.25 -11.94 2.66
CA ARG A 124 -18.51 -12.02 1.92
C ARG A 124 -19.12 -10.65 1.58
N ARG A 125 -18.94 -9.67 2.48
CA ARG A 125 -19.53 -8.32 2.30
C ARG A 125 -18.85 -7.52 1.19
N TYR A 126 -17.54 -7.71 0.99
CA TYR A 126 -16.74 -6.85 0.11
C TYR A 126 -16.41 -7.50 -1.25
N ASP A 127 -16.99 -8.66 -1.59
CA ASP A 127 -16.70 -9.36 -2.85
C ASP A 127 -15.19 -9.43 -3.13
N ILE A 128 -14.47 -9.98 -2.15
CA ILE A 128 -13.03 -10.15 -2.16
C ILE A 128 -12.68 -11.64 -2.01
N GLU A 129 -11.58 -12.04 -2.60
CA GLU A 129 -11.03 -13.39 -2.52
C GLU A 129 -9.84 -13.41 -1.57
N GLN A 130 -9.95 -14.13 -0.45
CA GLN A 130 -8.84 -14.34 0.47
C GLN A 130 -7.91 -15.40 -0.08
N VAL A 131 -6.62 -15.07 -0.17
CA VAL A 131 -5.57 -15.93 -0.72
C VAL A 131 -4.33 -15.90 0.16
N ASP A 132 -3.39 -16.81 -0.08
CA ASP A 132 -2.04 -16.73 0.49
C ASP A 132 -1.20 -15.62 -0.17
N LEU A 133 -0.05 -15.31 0.44
CA LEU A 133 0.83 -14.24 -0.05
C LEU A 133 1.38 -14.54 -1.46
N GLU A 134 1.77 -15.79 -1.72
CA GLU A 134 2.33 -16.20 -3.02
C GLU A 134 1.31 -16.03 -4.14
N THR A 135 0.07 -16.47 -3.92
CA THR A 135 -1.04 -16.27 -4.87
C THR A 135 -1.33 -14.79 -5.08
N LEU A 136 -1.36 -13.99 -3.99
CA LEU A 136 -1.58 -12.55 -4.10
C LEU A 136 -0.52 -11.89 -4.99
N LEU A 137 0.77 -12.18 -4.75
CA LEU A 137 1.87 -11.55 -5.48
C LEU A 137 1.88 -11.97 -6.96
N SER A 138 1.72 -13.27 -7.23
CA SER A 138 1.81 -13.82 -8.60
C SER A 138 0.59 -13.46 -9.47
N ALA A 139 -0.59 -13.33 -8.87
CA ALA A 139 -1.82 -13.07 -9.62
C ALA A 139 -2.14 -11.57 -9.78
N SER A 140 -1.57 -10.68 -8.96
CA SER A 140 -1.92 -9.27 -8.96
C SER A 140 -1.20 -8.47 -10.05
N ASP A 141 -1.92 -7.52 -10.66
CA ASP A 141 -1.36 -6.49 -11.52
C ASP A 141 -0.93 -5.25 -10.71
N ILE A 142 -1.56 -5.07 -9.55
CA ILE A 142 -1.23 -4.02 -8.59
C ILE A 142 -1.28 -4.63 -7.19
N VAL A 143 -0.20 -4.50 -6.41
CA VAL A 143 -0.14 -4.90 -4.99
C VAL A 143 -0.13 -3.64 -4.14
N VAL A 144 -1.04 -3.54 -3.16
CA VAL A 144 -1.13 -2.40 -2.24
C VAL A 144 -0.89 -2.86 -0.80
N ILE A 145 0.13 -2.31 -0.16
CA ILE A 145 0.51 -2.61 1.22
C ILE A 145 -0.24 -1.66 2.16
N LEU A 146 -1.08 -2.23 3.02
CA LEU A 146 -1.94 -1.54 3.96
C LEU A 146 -1.87 -2.14 5.38
N CYS A 147 -1.06 -3.17 5.59
CA CYS A 147 -0.88 -3.81 6.89
C CYS A 147 -0.06 -2.94 7.86
N ALA A 148 -0.18 -3.20 9.15
CA ALA A 148 0.67 -2.57 10.16
C ALA A 148 2.11 -3.11 10.08
N LEU A 149 3.09 -2.29 10.51
CA LEU A 149 4.45 -2.75 10.72
C LEU A 149 4.52 -3.48 12.07
N THR A 150 4.87 -4.75 12.04
CA THR A 150 5.13 -5.63 13.18
C THR A 150 6.46 -6.37 12.95
N GLU A 151 6.89 -7.19 13.88
CA GLU A 151 8.04 -8.08 13.67
C GLU A 151 7.81 -9.04 12.50
N GLU A 152 6.57 -9.53 12.32
CA GLU A 152 6.18 -10.45 11.25
C GLU A 152 6.09 -9.78 9.87
N THR A 153 5.78 -8.49 9.82
CA THR A 153 5.64 -7.74 8.57
C THR A 153 6.87 -6.91 8.22
N HIS A 154 7.89 -6.88 9.09
CA HIS A 154 9.16 -6.24 8.80
C HIS A 154 9.87 -6.97 7.65
N HIS A 155 10.18 -6.24 6.56
CA HIS A 155 10.75 -6.79 5.32
C HIS A 155 9.95 -7.96 4.73
N LEU A 156 8.62 -7.96 4.95
CA LEU A 156 7.72 -8.98 4.39
C LEU A 156 7.79 -9.05 2.86
N ILE A 157 8.08 -7.92 2.21
CA ILE A 157 8.34 -7.85 0.76
C ILE A 157 9.85 -7.67 0.56
N GLY A 158 10.54 -8.80 0.39
CA GLY A 158 11.96 -8.88 0.06
C GLY A 158 12.19 -9.28 -1.41
N ALA A 159 13.41 -9.67 -1.74
CA ALA A 159 13.81 -10.05 -3.10
C ALA A 159 12.96 -11.22 -3.63
N ARG A 160 12.74 -12.25 -2.80
CA ARG A 160 11.95 -13.43 -3.16
C ARG A 160 10.49 -13.08 -3.49
N GLU A 161 9.89 -12.20 -2.72
CA GLU A 161 8.49 -11.76 -2.91
C GLU A 161 8.37 -10.87 -4.17
N LEU A 162 9.36 -10.02 -4.43
CA LEU A 162 9.42 -9.20 -5.64
C LEU A 162 9.59 -10.06 -6.90
N GLU A 163 10.37 -11.13 -6.85
CA GLU A 163 10.53 -12.09 -7.96
C GLU A 163 9.22 -12.84 -8.30
N GLN A 164 8.32 -13.00 -7.33
CA GLN A 164 7.01 -13.63 -7.55
C GLN A 164 6.02 -12.70 -8.24
N MET A 165 6.24 -11.40 -8.23
CA MET A 165 5.35 -10.44 -8.87
C MET A 165 5.45 -10.50 -10.39
N LYS A 166 4.38 -10.14 -11.08
CA LYS A 166 4.42 -10.01 -12.54
C LYS A 166 5.39 -8.90 -12.96
N PRO A 167 6.16 -9.07 -14.05
CA PRO A 167 7.03 -7.99 -14.57
C PRO A 167 6.27 -6.72 -14.94
N SER A 168 4.97 -6.83 -15.21
CA SER A 168 4.08 -5.70 -15.48
C SER A 168 3.40 -5.13 -14.24
N ALA A 169 3.63 -5.71 -13.04
CA ALA A 169 2.95 -5.31 -11.83
C ALA A 169 3.51 -4.04 -11.22
N TYR A 170 2.66 -3.34 -10.49
CA TYR A 170 3.01 -2.18 -9.68
C TYR A 170 2.90 -2.51 -8.18
N LEU A 171 3.83 -1.99 -7.39
CA LEU A 171 3.80 -2.07 -5.93
C LEU A 171 3.47 -0.70 -5.35
N VAL A 172 2.45 -0.61 -4.50
CA VAL A 172 2.06 0.63 -3.80
C VAL A 172 2.18 0.41 -2.29
N ASN A 173 2.88 1.30 -1.60
CA ASN A 173 3.01 1.24 -0.14
C ASN A 173 2.66 2.58 0.49
N VAL A 174 1.51 2.64 1.15
CA VAL A 174 1.09 3.80 1.95
C VAL A 174 1.06 3.47 3.46
N ALA A 175 1.64 2.33 3.85
CA ALA A 175 1.73 1.91 5.25
C ALA A 175 3.04 2.35 5.90
N ARG A 176 4.08 1.51 5.82
CA ARG A 176 5.41 1.79 6.38
C ARG A 176 6.51 1.30 5.46
N GLY A 177 7.56 2.11 5.26
CA GLY A 177 8.69 1.76 4.41
C GLY A 177 9.37 0.43 4.80
N ALA A 178 9.51 0.18 6.11
CA ALA A 178 10.17 -1.02 6.63
C ALA A 178 9.40 -2.35 6.40
N ILE A 179 8.21 -2.32 5.81
CA ILE A 179 7.53 -3.54 5.34
C ILE A 179 8.20 -4.07 4.06
N ILE A 180 8.89 -3.21 3.34
CA ILE A 180 9.65 -3.57 2.14
C ILE A 180 11.14 -3.52 2.47
N ASP A 181 11.91 -4.51 2.01
CA ASP A 181 13.35 -4.39 1.92
C ASP A 181 13.69 -3.37 0.81
N GLN A 182 14.18 -2.20 1.21
CA GLN A 182 14.46 -1.09 0.29
C GLN A 182 15.57 -1.41 -0.71
N ILE A 183 16.55 -2.22 -0.32
CA ILE A 183 17.65 -2.62 -1.20
C ILE A 183 17.13 -3.58 -2.27
N ALA A 184 16.34 -4.56 -1.85
CA ALA A 184 15.68 -5.49 -2.78
C ALA A 184 14.75 -4.76 -3.77
N LEU A 185 13.93 -3.81 -3.28
CA LEU A 185 13.07 -3.02 -4.15
C LEU A 185 13.85 -2.18 -5.17
N ALA A 186 14.93 -1.53 -4.74
CA ALA A 186 15.79 -0.75 -5.64
C ALA A 186 16.40 -1.63 -6.74
N GLY A 187 16.87 -2.84 -6.39
CA GLY A 187 17.36 -3.83 -7.35
C GLY A 187 16.27 -4.28 -8.33
N ALA A 188 15.10 -4.67 -7.82
CA ALA A 188 13.99 -5.12 -8.64
C ALA A 188 13.50 -4.06 -9.65
N LEU A 189 13.50 -2.79 -9.26
CA LEU A 189 13.16 -1.68 -10.16
C LEU A 189 14.25 -1.44 -11.21
N ALA A 190 15.53 -1.49 -10.84
CA ALA A 190 16.66 -1.32 -11.75
C ALA A 190 16.71 -2.43 -12.81
N GLU A 191 16.42 -3.67 -12.42
CA GLU A 191 16.40 -4.85 -13.27
C GLU A 191 15.05 -5.05 -14.00
N LYS A 192 14.06 -4.17 -13.76
CA LYS A 192 12.71 -4.25 -14.33
C LYS A 192 11.99 -5.56 -14.00
N GLN A 193 12.23 -6.11 -12.83
CA GLN A 193 11.51 -7.28 -12.32
C GLN A 193 10.03 -6.94 -12.07
N ILE A 194 9.75 -5.68 -11.68
CA ILE A 194 8.40 -5.11 -11.62
C ILE A 194 8.36 -3.81 -12.42
N GLN A 195 7.17 -3.38 -12.83
CA GLN A 195 6.98 -2.22 -13.70
C GLN A 195 7.24 -0.89 -12.97
N GLY A 196 6.99 -0.82 -11.67
CA GLY A 196 7.20 0.38 -10.88
C GLY A 196 6.64 0.31 -9.48
N ALA A 197 6.97 1.31 -8.65
CA ALA A 197 6.48 1.42 -7.29
C ALA A 197 6.00 2.84 -6.96
N GLY A 198 5.02 2.95 -6.05
CA GLY A 198 4.52 4.19 -5.45
C GLY A 198 4.65 4.10 -3.92
N LEU A 199 5.39 5.03 -3.32
CA LEU A 199 5.77 4.97 -1.90
C LEU A 199 5.39 6.25 -1.17
#